data_755eadf2a5a71012a0184cec8e16d3a0
#
_entry.id   755eadf2a5a71012a0184cec8e16d3a0
#
_cell.length_a   1.000
_cell.length_b   1.000
_cell.length_c   1.000
_cell.angle_alpha   90.00
_cell.angle_beta   90.00
_cell.angle_gamma   90.00
#
_symmetry.space_group_name_H-M   'P 1'
#
loop_
_entity.id
_entity.type
_entity.pdbx_description
1 polymer ?
#
loop_
_entity_poly.entity_id
_entity_poly.type
_entity_poly.pdbx_seq_one_letter_code
_entity_poly.pdbx_strand_id
1 'polypeptide(L)'
;MTDTHKGRTTKDGIRIHEEADFAGMHAAGRLAATILDEIAEHVTVGQTTAEIDRIIHDKIEAAGAKSATIGYKGYQHASCISINHVVCHGIPSEKKLKDGDIVNIDVTVIVNGWFGDTSRMFVAGKLARKPERLIEVTHEALMRGIEMVKPGNTFGDIGHAIQTFVEGHRMSVVTDFCGHGLGRVFHAPPNVLHYGKAGTKAVLEPGMFFTIEPMVNLGRAETKTLADDWTAVTRDKSLSAQFEHSIGITADGCEIFTLSPGGIFHPTYA
;
A
#
# COMPACT_ATOMS: atom_id res chain seq x y z
N MET A 1 20.54 1.33 6.10
CA MET A 1 21.52 1.85 5.11
C MET A 1 21.40 3.35 5.11
N THR A 2 22.48 4.08 5.27
CA THR A 2 22.47 5.55 5.16
C THR A 2 22.42 5.90 3.67
N ASP A 3 21.42 6.67 3.28
CA ASP A 3 21.27 7.18 1.93
C ASP A 3 22.42 8.11 1.57
N THR A 4 23.24 7.73 0.59
CA THR A 4 24.41 8.48 0.11
C THR A 4 24.09 9.44 -1.05
N HIS A 5 22.82 9.52 -1.49
CA HIS A 5 22.41 10.41 -2.57
C HIS A 5 22.29 11.87 -2.10
N LYS A 6 22.97 12.78 -2.81
CA LYS A 6 23.00 14.23 -2.56
C LYS A 6 21.79 14.93 -3.22
N GLY A 7 20.55 14.46 -2.99
CA GLY A 7 19.36 15.17 -3.45
C GLY A 7 19.01 16.37 -2.56
N ARG A 8 18.27 17.34 -3.12
CA ARG A 8 17.68 18.44 -2.34
C ARG A 8 16.66 17.87 -1.34
N THR A 9 16.65 18.38 -0.13
CA THR A 9 15.63 18.08 0.89
C THR A 9 14.87 19.36 1.20
N THR A 10 13.54 19.27 1.30
CA THR A 10 12.70 20.41 1.68
C THR A 10 12.89 20.76 3.17
N LYS A 11 12.33 21.90 3.61
CA LYS A 11 12.32 22.29 5.04
C LYS A 11 11.61 21.27 5.94
N ASP A 12 10.70 20.49 5.38
CA ASP A 12 9.93 19.46 6.09
C ASP A 12 10.63 18.08 6.07
N GLY A 13 11.88 18.02 5.60
CA GLY A 13 12.69 16.79 5.54
C GLY A 13 12.34 15.87 4.38
N ILE A 14 11.51 16.31 3.43
CA ILE A 14 11.08 15.50 2.29
C ILE A 14 12.16 15.57 1.20
N ARG A 15 12.59 14.40 0.73
CA ARG A 15 13.57 14.31 -0.35
C ARG A 15 12.95 14.70 -1.68
N ILE A 16 13.71 15.43 -2.49
CA ILE A 16 13.41 15.72 -3.89
C ILE A 16 14.37 14.88 -4.74
N HIS A 17 13.79 13.97 -5.49
CA HIS A 17 14.48 13.10 -6.43
C HIS A 17 14.64 13.79 -7.80
N GLU A 18 15.64 13.36 -8.55
CA GLU A 18 15.88 13.83 -9.91
C GLU A 18 15.09 12.99 -10.93
N GLU A 19 14.90 13.50 -12.14
CA GLU A 19 14.20 12.80 -13.23
C GLU A 19 14.79 11.39 -13.50
N ALA A 20 16.10 11.26 -13.42
CA ALA A 20 16.78 9.96 -13.61
C ALA A 20 16.41 8.91 -12.54
N ASP A 21 15.96 9.34 -11.36
CA ASP A 21 15.57 8.46 -10.25
C ASP A 21 14.24 7.73 -10.51
N PHE A 22 13.37 8.31 -11.33
CA PHE A 22 12.08 7.71 -11.71
C PHE A 22 12.25 6.32 -12.35
N ALA A 23 13.27 6.13 -13.17
CA ALA A 23 13.55 4.83 -13.79
C ALA A 23 13.82 3.73 -12.75
N GLY A 24 14.52 4.06 -11.66
CA GLY A 24 14.76 3.12 -10.55
C GLY A 24 13.49 2.76 -9.81
N MET A 25 12.63 3.75 -9.55
CA MET A 25 11.32 3.53 -8.92
C MET A 25 10.38 2.72 -9.80
N HIS A 26 10.35 3.00 -11.12
CA HIS A 26 9.59 2.19 -12.07
C HIS A 26 10.05 0.73 -12.11
N ALA A 27 11.36 0.49 -12.05
CA ALA A 27 11.88 -0.89 -12.04
C ALA A 27 11.43 -1.65 -10.78
N ALA A 28 11.54 -1.04 -9.61
CA ALA A 28 11.13 -1.65 -8.35
C ALA A 28 9.60 -1.78 -8.24
N GLY A 29 8.87 -0.72 -8.55
CA GLY A 29 7.40 -0.70 -8.48
C GLY A 29 6.75 -1.68 -9.46
N ARG A 30 7.27 -1.78 -10.68
CA ARG A 30 6.80 -2.76 -11.68
C ARG A 30 6.99 -4.19 -11.20
N LEU A 31 8.14 -4.51 -10.57
CA LEU A 31 8.37 -5.85 -10.04
C LEU A 31 7.36 -6.19 -8.94
N ALA A 32 7.15 -5.28 -7.96
CA ALA A 32 6.18 -5.49 -6.90
C ALA A 32 4.76 -5.71 -7.46
N ALA A 33 4.33 -4.88 -8.42
CA ALA A 33 3.03 -5.00 -9.08
C ALA A 33 2.90 -6.30 -9.89
N THR A 34 3.97 -6.74 -10.59
CA THR A 34 3.99 -8.01 -11.32
C THR A 34 3.81 -9.20 -10.38
N ILE A 35 4.48 -9.18 -9.22
CA ILE A 35 4.33 -10.23 -8.21
C ILE A 35 2.87 -10.29 -7.71
N LEU A 36 2.23 -9.12 -7.46
CA LEU A 36 0.81 -9.09 -7.09
C LEU A 36 -0.12 -9.58 -8.21
N ASP A 37 0.21 -9.36 -9.48
CA ASP A 37 -0.56 -9.92 -10.60
C ASP A 37 -0.46 -11.45 -10.62
N GLU A 38 0.76 -11.96 -10.50
CA GLU A 38 1.03 -13.40 -10.57
C GLU A 38 0.55 -14.18 -9.34
N ILE A 39 0.44 -13.54 -8.17
CA ILE A 39 -0.06 -14.19 -6.96
C ILE A 39 -1.59 -14.37 -6.96
N ALA A 40 -2.31 -13.66 -7.83
CA ALA A 40 -3.76 -13.69 -7.86
C ALA A 40 -4.35 -15.11 -8.00
N GLU A 41 -3.75 -15.95 -8.83
CA GLU A 41 -4.18 -17.34 -9.02
C GLU A 41 -3.96 -18.26 -7.80
N HIS A 42 -3.11 -17.84 -6.85
CA HIS A 42 -2.79 -18.59 -5.64
C HIS A 42 -3.66 -18.19 -4.44
N VAL A 43 -4.45 -17.11 -4.55
CA VAL A 43 -5.34 -16.69 -3.45
C VAL A 43 -6.65 -17.45 -3.54
N THR A 44 -6.62 -18.72 -3.14
CA THR A 44 -7.76 -19.65 -3.26
C THR A 44 -8.17 -20.23 -1.91
N VAL A 45 -9.41 -20.73 -1.84
CA VAL A 45 -9.93 -21.39 -0.64
C VAL A 45 -9.07 -22.61 -0.28
N GLY A 46 -8.64 -22.67 0.97
CA GLY A 46 -7.80 -23.75 1.50
C GLY A 46 -6.30 -23.49 1.45
N GLN A 47 -5.84 -22.51 0.65
CA GLN A 47 -4.43 -22.06 0.62
C GLN A 47 -4.07 -21.40 1.96
N THR A 48 -2.86 -21.63 2.47
CA THR A 48 -2.38 -20.93 3.66
C THR A 48 -1.69 -19.62 3.30
N THR A 49 -1.73 -18.63 4.20
CA THR A 49 -1.01 -17.38 3.96
C THR A 49 0.50 -17.56 3.99
N ALA A 50 1.02 -18.56 4.72
CA ALA A 50 2.45 -18.92 4.68
C ALA A 50 2.89 -19.46 3.31
N GLU A 51 2.05 -20.26 2.64
CA GLU A 51 2.34 -20.73 1.27
C GLU A 51 2.34 -19.59 0.26
N ILE A 52 1.39 -18.65 0.38
CA ILE A 52 1.34 -17.43 -0.46
C ILE A 52 2.61 -16.59 -0.25
N ASP A 53 3.00 -16.34 0.99
CA ASP A 53 4.23 -15.61 1.33
C ASP A 53 5.49 -16.25 0.75
N ARG A 54 5.58 -17.59 0.83
CA ARG A 54 6.70 -18.34 0.23
C ARG A 54 6.75 -18.16 -1.28
N ILE A 55 5.61 -18.22 -1.99
CA ILE A 55 5.56 -17.98 -3.44
C ILE A 55 6.04 -16.55 -3.76
N ILE A 56 5.60 -15.55 -2.99
CA ILE A 56 6.05 -14.17 -3.14
C ILE A 56 7.57 -14.08 -2.94
N HIS A 57 8.10 -14.69 -1.89
CA HIS A 57 9.54 -14.75 -1.61
C HIS A 57 10.32 -15.35 -2.79
N ASP A 58 9.88 -16.52 -3.27
CA ASP A 58 10.53 -17.22 -4.38
C ASP A 58 10.55 -16.38 -5.68
N LYS A 59 9.46 -15.64 -5.95
CA LYS A 59 9.39 -14.72 -7.09
C LYS A 59 10.33 -13.52 -6.95
N ILE A 60 10.46 -12.95 -5.76
CA ILE A 60 11.41 -11.87 -5.47
C ILE A 60 12.84 -12.33 -5.72
N GLU A 61 13.21 -13.51 -5.18
CA GLU A 61 14.55 -14.11 -5.36
C GLU A 61 14.84 -14.45 -6.83
N ALA A 62 13.86 -15.04 -7.54
CA ALA A 62 13.98 -15.38 -8.96
C ALA A 62 14.21 -14.14 -9.85
N ALA A 63 13.69 -12.99 -9.46
CA ALA A 63 13.92 -11.71 -10.13
C ALA A 63 15.27 -11.07 -9.77
N GLY A 64 16.09 -11.70 -8.91
CA GLY A 64 17.35 -11.14 -8.41
C GLY A 64 17.18 -9.91 -7.51
N ALA A 65 15.98 -9.71 -6.99
CA ALA A 65 15.63 -8.64 -6.04
C ALA A 65 15.74 -9.12 -4.59
N LYS A 66 15.43 -8.22 -3.65
CA LYS A 66 15.36 -8.56 -2.22
C LYS A 66 14.03 -8.14 -1.66
N SER A 67 13.47 -8.94 -0.74
CA SER A 67 12.36 -8.47 0.09
C SER A 67 12.84 -7.34 1.01
N ALA A 68 12.06 -6.26 1.08
CA ALA A 68 12.34 -5.16 1.98
C ALA A 68 11.85 -5.42 3.41
N THR A 69 10.89 -6.31 3.56
CA THR A 69 10.24 -6.61 4.85
C THR A 69 11.05 -7.59 5.70
N ILE A 70 11.72 -8.59 5.10
CA ILE A 70 12.53 -9.56 5.83
C ILE A 70 13.67 -8.87 6.58
N GLY A 71 13.67 -8.98 7.90
CA GLY A 71 14.63 -8.34 8.80
C GLY A 71 14.30 -6.91 9.19
N TYR A 72 13.31 -6.27 8.53
CA TYR A 72 12.90 -4.91 8.89
C TYR A 72 12.24 -4.91 10.28
N LYS A 73 12.87 -4.22 11.24
CA LYS A 73 12.44 -4.19 12.66
C LYS A 73 12.12 -5.58 13.24
N GLY A 74 12.80 -6.62 12.74
CA GLY A 74 12.60 -7.99 13.20
C GLY A 74 11.53 -8.80 12.49
N TYR A 75 10.82 -8.23 11.48
CA TYR A 75 9.84 -8.98 10.68
C TYR A 75 10.50 -10.11 9.88
N GLN A 76 9.83 -11.28 9.75
CA GLN A 76 10.46 -12.48 9.24
C GLN A 76 9.90 -12.97 7.88
N HIS A 77 8.92 -12.26 7.31
CA HIS A 77 8.20 -12.67 6.11
C HIS A 77 8.46 -11.73 4.94
N ALA A 78 8.23 -12.21 3.72
CA ALA A 78 8.45 -11.46 2.49
C ALA A 78 7.31 -10.49 2.14
N SER A 79 6.15 -10.67 2.79
CA SER A 79 4.95 -9.88 2.58
C SER A 79 4.16 -9.72 3.87
N CYS A 80 3.21 -8.77 3.90
CA CYS A 80 2.16 -8.76 4.90
C CYS A 80 0.86 -9.27 4.26
N ILE A 81 0.14 -10.18 4.97
CA ILE A 81 -1.11 -10.75 4.45
C ILE A 81 -2.22 -10.57 5.48
N SER A 82 -3.12 -9.64 5.19
CA SER A 82 -4.14 -9.16 6.11
C SER A 82 -5.53 -9.65 5.68
N ILE A 83 -6.20 -10.46 6.53
CA ILE A 83 -7.48 -11.12 6.20
C ILE A 83 -8.62 -10.46 6.98
N ASN A 84 -9.69 -10.08 6.27
CA ASN A 84 -10.97 -9.62 6.82
C ASN A 84 -10.83 -8.38 7.73
N HIS A 85 -10.81 -8.58 9.04
CA HIS A 85 -10.73 -7.53 10.06
C HIS A 85 -9.29 -7.14 10.42
N VAL A 86 -8.29 -7.77 9.81
CA VAL A 86 -6.90 -7.33 9.88
C VAL A 86 -6.75 -6.14 8.96
N VAL A 87 -6.32 -5.02 9.53
CA VAL A 87 -6.19 -3.72 8.83
C VAL A 87 -4.94 -3.70 7.96
N CYS A 88 -3.79 -4.00 8.58
CA CYS A 88 -2.50 -4.09 7.92
C CYS A 88 -1.52 -4.93 8.75
N HIS A 89 -0.32 -5.17 8.20
CA HIS A 89 0.78 -5.89 8.84
C HIS A 89 0.42 -7.30 9.34
N GLY A 90 -0.55 -7.97 8.70
CA GLY A 90 -0.92 -9.34 9.02
C GLY A 90 0.26 -10.28 8.76
N ILE A 91 0.63 -11.08 9.78
CA ILE A 91 1.74 -12.03 9.68
C ILE A 91 1.28 -13.30 8.93
N PRO A 92 1.96 -13.70 7.84
CA PRO A 92 1.73 -14.98 7.18
C PRO A 92 1.83 -16.16 8.14
N SER A 93 0.94 -17.14 8.01
CA SER A 93 0.82 -18.27 8.92
C SER A 93 0.16 -19.50 8.26
N GLU A 94 0.04 -20.60 8.98
CA GLU A 94 -0.70 -21.80 8.54
C GLU A 94 -2.23 -21.60 8.48
N LYS A 95 -2.72 -20.36 8.66
CA LYS A 95 -4.14 -20.04 8.54
C LYS A 95 -4.58 -20.20 7.10
N LYS A 96 -5.54 -21.10 6.89
CA LYS A 96 -6.16 -21.36 5.58
C LYS A 96 -7.21 -20.32 5.25
N LEU A 97 -7.19 -19.85 4.01
CA LEU A 97 -8.22 -18.99 3.46
C LEU A 97 -9.55 -19.75 3.35
N LYS A 98 -10.64 -19.06 3.62
CA LYS A 98 -12.01 -19.58 3.56
C LYS A 98 -12.80 -18.91 2.45
N ASP A 99 -13.86 -19.55 2.01
CA ASP A 99 -14.80 -18.98 1.04
C ASP A 99 -15.36 -17.64 1.55
N GLY A 100 -15.19 -16.59 0.76
CA GLY A 100 -15.59 -15.22 1.06
C GLY A 100 -14.59 -14.39 1.86
N ASP A 101 -13.39 -14.92 2.20
CA ASP A 101 -12.34 -14.10 2.81
C ASP A 101 -11.85 -13.03 1.82
N ILE A 102 -11.77 -11.78 2.30
CA ILE A 102 -11.07 -10.69 1.63
C ILE A 102 -9.66 -10.59 2.20
N VAL A 103 -8.68 -10.43 1.32
CA VAL A 103 -7.26 -10.54 1.68
C VAL A 103 -6.50 -9.37 1.08
N ASN A 104 -5.88 -8.53 1.91
CA ASN A 104 -4.86 -7.60 1.45
C ASN A 104 -3.52 -8.33 1.43
N ILE A 105 -2.79 -8.21 0.33
CA ILE A 105 -1.40 -8.66 0.20
C ILE A 105 -0.56 -7.43 -0.12
N ASP A 106 0.45 -7.21 0.69
CA ASP A 106 1.35 -6.06 0.65
C ASP A 106 2.77 -6.58 0.42
N VAL A 107 3.39 -6.06 -0.63
CA VAL A 107 4.71 -6.50 -1.13
C VAL A 107 5.63 -5.31 -1.33
N THR A 108 6.75 -5.31 -0.62
CA THR A 108 7.82 -4.34 -0.84
C THR A 108 9.09 -5.05 -1.30
N VAL A 109 9.61 -4.64 -2.45
CA VAL A 109 10.85 -5.19 -3.03
C VAL A 109 11.96 -4.14 -3.09
N ILE A 110 13.20 -4.61 -3.10
CA ILE A 110 14.39 -3.77 -3.34
C ILE A 110 15.04 -4.20 -4.65
N VAL A 111 15.03 -3.30 -5.64
CA VAL A 111 15.70 -3.49 -6.94
C VAL A 111 16.78 -2.43 -7.09
N ASN A 112 18.04 -2.83 -7.19
CA ASN A 112 19.18 -1.91 -7.32
C ASN A 112 19.21 -0.80 -6.26
N GLY A 113 18.71 -1.09 -5.05
CA GLY A 113 18.63 -0.15 -3.93
C GLY A 113 17.40 0.79 -3.96
N TRP A 114 16.46 0.61 -4.89
CA TRP A 114 15.17 1.30 -4.93
C TRP A 114 14.08 0.42 -4.33
N PHE A 115 13.19 1.03 -3.54
CA PHE A 115 12.08 0.36 -2.90
C PHE A 115 10.82 0.51 -3.75
N GLY A 116 10.21 -0.61 -4.13
CA GLY A 116 8.89 -0.64 -4.78
C GLY A 116 7.88 -1.24 -3.82
N ASP A 117 6.91 -0.44 -3.41
CA ASP A 117 5.96 -0.73 -2.34
C ASP A 117 4.53 -0.63 -2.85
N THR A 118 3.73 -1.69 -2.68
CA THR A 118 2.34 -1.70 -3.13
C THR A 118 1.54 -2.82 -2.48
N SER A 119 0.26 -2.56 -2.24
CA SER A 119 -0.66 -3.56 -1.76
C SER A 119 -1.97 -3.59 -2.57
N ARG A 120 -2.61 -4.76 -2.56
CA ARG A 120 -3.85 -4.98 -3.29
C ARG A 120 -4.78 -5.92 -2.53
N MET A 121 -6.09 -5.74 -2.73
CA MET A 121 -7.10 -6.66 -2.23
C MET A 121 -7.29 -7.84 -3.17
N PHE A 122 -7.49 -9.01 -2.58
CA PHE A 122 -7.85 -10.26 -3.25
C PHE A 122 -9.06 -10.89 -2.55
N VAL A 123 -9.65 -11.90 -3.17
CA VAL A 123 -10.81 -12.63 -2.63
C VAL A 123 -10.59 -14.13 -2.79
N ALA A 124 -10.77 -14.88 -1.72
CA ALA A 124 -10.81 -16.33 -1.79
C ALA A 124 -12.27 -16.81 -1.95
N GLY A 125 -12.57 -17.42 -3.11
CA GLY A 125 -13.90 -17.93 -3.40
C GLY A 125 -14.93 -16.86 -3.76
N LYS A 126 -16.15 -16.93 -3.21
CA LYS A 126 -17.27 -16.06 -3.61
C LYS A 126 -17.34 -14.80 -2.77
N LEU A 127 -17.25 -13.66 -3.43
CA LEU A 127 -17.38 -12.36 -2.79
C LEU A 127 -18.84 -12.01 -2.50
N ALA A 128 -19.14 -11.64 -1.25
CA ALA A 128 -20.45 -11.12 -0.88
C ALA A 128 -20.52 -9.61 -1.17
N ARG A 129 -21.73 -9.09 -1.43
CA ARG A 129 -21.95 -7.68 -1.83
C ARG A 129 -21.38 -6.63 -0.87
N LYS A 130 -21.41 -6.90 0.44
CA LYS A 130 -20.96 -5.93 1.45
C LYS A 130 -19.43 -5.76 1.47
N PRO A 131 -18.61 -6.83 1.51
CA PRO A 131 -17.17 -6.71 1.33
C PRO A 131 -16.77 -6.25 -0.09
N GLU A 132 -17.48 -6.62 -1.15
CA GLU A 132 -17.28 -6.11 -2.51
C GLU A 132 -17.32 -4.57 -2.53
N ARG A 133 -18.40 -4.00 -1.97
CA ARG A 133 -18.52 -2.53 -1.86
C ARG A 133 -17.39 -1.89 -1.05
N LEU A 134 -16.91 -2.54 0.02
CA LEU A 134 -15.77 -2.04 0.79
C LEU A 134 -14.52 -1.96 -0.09
N ILE A 135 -14.24 -3.02 -0.84
CA ILE A 135 -13.08 -3.07 -1.75
C ILE A 135 -13.19 -1.99 -2.83
N GLU A 136 -14.34 -1.85 -3.48
CA GLU A 136 -14.59 -0.82 -4.49
C GLU A 136 -14.39 0.60 -3.94
N VAL A 137 -14.97 0.89 -2.78
CA VAL A 137 -14.84 2.21 -2.13
C VAL A 137 -13.39 2.49 -1.74
N THR A 138 -12.66 1.48 -1.26
CA THR A 138 -11.25 1.65 -0.87
C THR A 138 -10.37 1.92 -2.08
N HIS A 139 -10.55 1.20 -3.17
CA HIS A 139 -9.82 1.45 -4.43
C HIS A 139 -10.13 2.83 -5.00
N GLU A 140 -11.39 3.21 -5.10
CA GLU A 140 -11.79 4.52 -5.58
C GLU A 140 -11.26 5.65 -4.67
N ALA A 141 -11.22 5.43 -3.35
CA ALA A 141 -10.65 6.38 -2.40
C ALA A 141 -9.15 6.61 -2.66
N LEU A 142 -8.39 5.54 -2.94
CA LEU A 142 -6.99 5.64 -3.35
C LEU A 142 -6.86 6.48 -4.62
N MET A 143 -7.64 6.18 -5.67
CA MET A 143 -7.57 6.89 -6.95
C MET A 143 -7.91 8.38 -6.80
N ARG A 144 -8.91 8.73 -5.97
CA ARG A 144 -9.22 10.13 -5.64
C ARG A 144 -8.12 10.84 -4.90
N GLY A 145 -7.40 10.13 -4.01
CA GLY A 145 -6.20 10.65 -3.39
C GLY A 145 -5.10 10.95 -4.42
N ILE A 146 -4.89 10.05 -5.36
CA ILE A 146 -3.91 10.18 -6.44
C ILE A 146 -4.25 11.35 -7.38
N GLU A 147 -5.53 11.59 -7.69
CA GLU A 147 -5.98 12.73 -8.50
C GLU A 147 -5.58 14.09 -7.89
N MET A 148 -5.39 14.15 -6.57
CA MET A 148 -4.93 15.36 -5.89
C MET A 148 -3.42 15.55 -6.00
N VAL A 149 -2.66 14.57 -6.49
CA VAL A 149 -1.20 14.65 -6.59
C VAL A 149 -0.79 15.51 -7.79
N LYS A 150 -0.68 16.82 -7.53
CA LYS A 150 -0.27 17.82 -8.52
C LYS A 150 0.66 18.83 -7.85
N PRO A 151 1.69 19.34 -8.54
CA PRO A 151 2.49 20.44 -8.02
C PRO A 151 1.62 21.61 -7.55
N GLY A 152 1.89 22.10 -6.35
CA GLY A 152 1.14 23.22 -5.75
C GLY A 152 -0.04 22.81 -4.85
N ASN A 153 -0.62 21.62 -5.00
CA ASN A 153 -1.51 21.05 -4.00
C ASN A 153 -0.72 20.67 -2.72
N THR A 154 -1.40 20.23 -1.70
CA THR A 154 -0.81 19.87 -0.41
C THR A 154 -1.10 18.41 -0.04
N PHE A 155 -0.32 17.82 0.87
CA PHE A 155 -0.64 16.51 1.42
C PHE A 155 -2.01 16.47 2.13
N GLY A 156 -2.47 17.61 2.65
CA GLY A 156 -3.81 17.73 3.22
C GLY A 156 -4.94 17.59 2.19
N ASP A 157 -4.70 17.94 0.93
CA ASP A 157 -5.69 17.77 -0.16
C ASP A 157 -5.91 16.29 -0.45
N ILE A 158 -4.84 15.48 -0.45
CA ILE A 158 -4.90 14.02 -0.60
C ILE A 158 -5.78 13.41 0.49
N GLY A 159 -5.43 13.67 1.76
CA GLY A 159 -6.17 13.11 2.89
C GLY A 159 -7.63 13.58 2.95
N HIS A 160 -7.90 14.83 2.61
CA HIS A 160 -9.24 15.38 2.57
C HIS A 160 -10.11 14.71 1.49
N ALA A 161 -9.57 14.50 0.30
CA ALA A 161 -10.29 13.84 -0.80
C ALA A 161 -10.66 12.41 -0.44
N ILE A 162 -9.71 11.64 0.11
CA ILE A 162 -9.92 10.26 0.57
C ILE A 162 -10.99 10.21 1.67
N GLN A 163 -10.82 10.98 2.73
CA GLN A 163 -11.72 10.97 3.88
C GLN A 163 -13.14 11.37 3.50
N THR A 164 -13.31 12.46 2.75
CA THR A 164 -14.62 12.95 2.32
C THR A 164 -15.38 11.90 1.52
N PHE A 165 -14.68 11.20 0.63
CA PHE A 165 -15.28 10.15 -0.18
C PHE A 165 -15.69 8.94 0.66
N VAL A 166 -14.79 8.43 1.49
CA VAL A 166 -15.01 7.24 2.34
C VAL A 166 -16.17 7.48 3.32
N GLU A 167 -16.18 8.63 4.02
CA GLU A 167 -17.24 8.97 4.98
C GLU A 167 -18.59 9.19 4.31
N GLY A 168 -18.60 9.72 3.08
CA GLY A 168 -19.81 9.80 2.24
C GLY A 168 -20.44 8.42 1.94
N HIS A 169 -19.65 7.35 1.98
CA HIS A 169 -20.09 5.96 1.88
C HIS A 169 -20.44 5.30 3.22
N ARG A 170 -20.40 6.05 4.33
CA ARG A 170 -20.63 5.58 5.70
C ARG A 170 -19.63 4.51 6.14
N MET A 171 -18.40 4.67 5.71
CA MET A 171 -17.23 3.89 6.11
C MET A 171 -16.25 4.80 6.83
N SER A 172 -15.24 4.24 7.49
CA SER A 172 -14.27 5.00 8.27
C SER A 172 -12.86 4.84 7.70
N VAL A 173 -12.12 5.94 7.61
CA VAL A 173 -10.67 5.92 7.33
C VAL A 173 -9.92 5.62 8.61
N VAL A 174 -8.99 4.68 8.57
CA VAL A 174 -8.07 4.39 9.67
C VAL A 174 -7.11 5.57 9.85
N THR A 175 -6.90 5.98 11.10
CA THR A 175 -6.07 7.15 11.45
C THR A 175 -4.75 6.81 12.13
N ASP A 176 -4.56 5.54 12.52
CA ASP A 176 -3.38 5.08 13.26
C ASP A 176 -2.18 4.79 12.34
N PHE A 177 -2.41 4.68 11.03
CA PHE A 177 -1.43 4.41 9.99
C PHE A 177 -1.51 5.44 8.88
N CYS A 178 -0.43 5.56 8.11
CA CYS A 178 -0.33 6.54 7.02
C CYS A 178 0.65 6.07 5.96
N GLY A 179 0.56 6.63 4.78
CA GLY A 179 1.58 6.52 3.75
C GLY A 179 2.86 7.26 4.14
N HIS A 180 3.92 7.02 3.41
CA HIS A 180 5.26 7.49 3.74
C HIS A 180 6.09 7.82 2.50
N GLY A 181 7.08 8.66 2.66
CA GLY A 181 8.12 8.83 1.64
C GLY A 181 8.92 7.56 1.45
N LEU A 182 9.32 7.28 0.22
CA LEU A 182 10.18 6.16 -0.13
C LEU A 182 11.18 6.56 -1.23
N GLY A 183 11.94 5.60 -1.72
CA GLY A 183 12.94 5.80 -2.76
C GLY A 183 14.11 4.86 -2.53
N ARG A 184 15.21 5.35 -1.99
CA ARG A 184 16.33 4.50 -1.53
C ARG A 184 16.29 4.19 -0.04
N VAL A 185 15.23 4.59 0.63
CA VAL A 185 14.91 4.30 2.03
C VAL A 185 13.48 3.80 2.09
N PHE A 186 13.20 2.77 2.88
CA PHE A 186 11.87 2.17 2.96
C PHE A 186 10.82 3.15 3.49
N HIS A 187 11.08 3.75 4.65
CA HIS A 187 10.20 4.74 5.26
C HIS A 187 10.96 6.04 5.53
N ALA A 188 10.49 7.11 4.94
CA ALA A 188 11.05 8.45 5.05
C ALA A 188 9.93 9.50 5.17
N PRO A 189 10.23 10.74 5.53
CA PRO A 189 9.25 11.82 5.34
C PRO A 189 8.84 11.96 3.87
N PRO A 190 7.56 12.32 3.60
CA PRO A 190 6.53 12.75 4.56
C PRO A 190 5.70 11.60 5.13
N ASN A 191 4.93 11.87 6.21
CA ASN A 191 3.77 11.07 6.55
C ASN A 191 2.59 11.53 5.70
N VAL A 192 2.02 10.63 4.90
CA VAL A 192 0.89 10.89 4.01
C VAL A 192 -0.39 10.41 4.68
N LEU A 193 -1.08 11.33 5.34
CA LEU A 193 -2.33 11.02 6.04
C LEU A 193 -3.46 10.84 5.02
N HIS A 194 -4.32 9.84 5.25
CA HIS A 194 -5.49 9.56 4.43
C HIS A 194 -6.75 10.30 4.92
N TYR A 195 -6.55 11.30 5.76
CA TYR A 195 -7.57 12.15 6.36
C TYR A 195 -7.00 13.55 6.62
N GLY A 196 -7.87 14.52 6.84
CA GLY A 196 -7.45 15.85 7.22
C GLY A 196 -8.19 16.98 6.49
N LYS A 197 -7.55 18.13 6.45
CA LYS A 197 -8.14 19.36 5.90
C LYS A 197 -7.40 19.79 4.64
N ALA A 198 -8.15 20.11 3.57
CA ALA A 198 -7.60 20.65 2.33
C ALA A 198 -6.75 21.91 2.57
N GLY A 199 -5.71 22.09 1.76
CA GLY A 199 -4.79 23.22 1.82
C GLY A 199 -3.85 23.23 3.03
N THR A 200 -3.69 22.08 3.72
CA THR A 200 -2.80 21.97 4.90
C THR A 200 -1.63 21.02 4.63
N LYS A 201 -0.62 21.03 5.53
CA LYS A 201 0.62 20.25 5.41
C LYS A 201 1.55 20.80 4.34
N ALA A 202 2.62 20.05 4.00
CA ALA A 202 3.59 20.47 3.00
C ALA A 202 2.96 20.55 1.60
N VAL A 203 3.48 21.46 0.80
CA VAL A 203 3.11 21.59 -0.61
C VAL A 203 3.79 20.47 -1.40
N LEU A 204 3.06 19.90 -2.35
CA LEU A 204 3.54 18.89 -3.28
C LEU A 204 4.49 19.53 -4.31
N GLU A 205 5.72 19.02 -4.39
CA GLU A 205 6.74 19.49 -5.31
C GLU A 205 7.20 18.37 -6.25
N PRO A 206 7.53 18.66 -7.52
CA PRO A 206 8.12 17.67 -8.42
C PRO A 206 9.36 17.00 -7.82
N GLY A 207 9.48 15.69 -8.03
CA GLY A 207 10.55 14.87 -7.48
C GLY A 207 10.27 14.29 -6.08
N MET A 208 9.13 14.57 -5.45
CA MET A 208 8.73 13.85 -4.24
C MET A 208 8.24 12.45 -4.60
N PHE A 209 8.71 11.42 -3.85
CA PHE A 209 8.25 10.04 -3.93
C PHE A 209 7.62 9.63 -2.61
N PHE A 210 6.44 9.02 -2.66
CA PHE A 210 5.72 8.58 -1.46
C PHE A 210 4.64 7.55 -1.79
N THR A 211 4.11 6.88 -0.75
CA THR A 211 2.96 5.98 -0.89
C THR A 211 1.65 6.69 -0.56
N ILE A 212 0.58 6.24 -1.20
CA ILE A 212 -0.82 6.51 -0.79
C ILE A 212 -1.45 5.14 -0.60
N GLU A 213 -1.94 4.87 0.62
CA GLU A 213 -2.32 3.53 1.06
C GLU A 213 -3.53 3.54 2.02
N PRO A 214 -4.67 4.09 1.62
CA PRO A 214 -5.81 4.23 2.51
C PRO A 214 -6.31 2.87 3.01
N MET A 215 -6.43 2.75 4.33
CA MET A 215 -7.10 1.66 5.01
C MET A 215 -8.50 2.10 5.38
N VAL A 216 -9.51 1.36 4.93
CA VAL A 216 -10.93 1.69 5.11
C VAL A 216 -11.63 0.57 5.87
N ASN A 217 -12.38 0.93 6.92
CA ASN A 217 -13.15 0.00 7.72
C ASN A 217 -14.66 0.13 7.45
N LEU A 218 -15.36 -0.99 7.40
CA LEU A 218 -16.84 -0.99 7.37
C LEU A 218 -17.48 -0.48 8.66
N GLY A 219 -16.75 -0.50 9.76
CA GLY A 219 -17.17 -0.04 11.07
C GLY A 219 -16.40 1.21 11.51
N ARG A 220 -15.89 1.18 12.73
CA ARG A 220 -15.18 2.31 13.34
C ARG A 220 -13.71 2.38 12.86
N ALA A 221 -13.12 3.58 12.96
CA ALA A 221 -11.75 3.83 12.55
C ALA A 221 -10.69 3.21 13.48
N GLU A 222 -11.03 3.02 14.77
CA GLU A 222 -10.05 2.64 15.79
C GLU A 222 -9.50 1.24 15.58
N THR A 223 -8.18 1.12 15.71
CA THR A 223 -7.45 -0.14 15.56
C THR A 223 -6.89 -0.64 16.90
N LYS A 224 -6.33 -1.82 16.86
CA LYS A 224 -5.59 -2.44 17.96
C LYS A 224 -4.47 -3.30 17.37
N THR A 225 -3.25 -3.08 17.80
CA THR A 225 -2.14 -3.99 17.51
C THR A 225 -2.21 -5.21 18.44
N LEU A 226 -1.99 -6.39 17.90
CA LEU A 226 -1.98 -7.66 18.64
C LEU A 226 -0.66 -7.83 19.41
N ALA A 227 -0.58 -8.90 20.21
CA ALA A 227 0.60 -9.21 21.04
C ALA A 227 1.83 -9.65 20.24
N ASP A 228 1.72 -9.81 18.94
CA ASP A 228 2.83 -10.06 18.01
C ASP A 228 3.58 -8.77 17.60
N ASP A 229 3.15 -7.61 18.11
CA ASP A 229 3.67 -6.26 17.85
C ASP A 229 3.56 -5.79 16.38
N TRP A 230 2.88 -6.54 15.52
CA TRP A 230 2.72 -6.25 14.09
C TRP A 230 1.26 -6.16 13.66
N THR A 231 0.50 -7.23 13.85
CA THR A 231 -0.85 -7.37 13.30
C THR A 231 -1.80 -6.32 13.87
N ALA A 232 -2.23 -5.38 13.04
CA ALA A 232 -3.25 -4.40 13.38
C ALA A 232 -4.63 -4.91 13.00
N VAL A 233 -5.60 -4.83 13.91
CA VAL A 233 -6.98 -5.28 13.68
C VAL A 233 -7.98 -4.18 14.03
N THR A 234 -9.15 -4.19 13.40
CA THR A 234 -10.27 -3.32 13.80
C THR A 234 -10.76 -3.70 15.20
N ARG A 235 -11.00 -2.70 16.07
CA ARG A 235 -11.46 -2.96 17.45
C ARG A 235 -12.85 -3.59 17.50
N ASP A 236 -13.70 -3.24 16.56
CA ASP A 236 -15.09 -3.73 16.47
C ASP A 236 -15.24 -4.99 15.62
N LYS A 237 -14.11 -5.55 15.13
CA LYS A 237 -14.06 -6.72 14.24
C LYS A 237 -14.77 -6.53 12.90
N SER A 238 -15.03 -5.30 12.49
CA SER A 238 -15.52 -4.99 11.15
C SER A 238 -14.47 -5.31 10.09
N LEU A 239 -14.91 -5.57 8.86
CA LEU A 239 -13.97 -5.78 7.73
C LEU A 239 -13.19 -4.51 7.44
N SER A 240 -11.94 -4.68 7.04
CA SER A 240 -11.03 -3.65 6.56
C SER A 240 -10.53 -3.99 5.17
N ALA A 241 -10.28 -2.99 4.34
CA ALA A 241 -9.61 -3.12 3.05
C ALA A 241 -8.54 -2.05 2.89
N GLN A 242 -7.50 -2.37 2.12
CA GLN A 242 -6.41 -1.45 1.78
C GLN A 242 -6.00 -1.65 0.33
N PHE A 243 -5.69 -0.57 -0.34
CA PHE A 243 -4.92 -0.55 -1.58
C PHE A 243 -3.81 0.47 -1.44
N GLU A 244 -2.72 0.24 -2.15
CA GLU A 244 -1.57 1.10 -2.10
C GLU A 244 -0.90 1.24 -3.45
N HIS A 245 -0.43 2.47 -3.71
CA HIS A 245 0.49 2.77 -4.78
C HIS A 245 1.66 3.64 -4.32
N SER A 246 2.84 3.35 -4.89
CA SER A 246 3.99 4.25 -4.86
C SER A 246 3.90 5.27 -6.00
N ILE A 247 4.07 6.55 -5.66
CA ILE A 247 3.81 7.71 -6.53
C ILE A 247 5.07 8.57 -6.64
N GLY A 248 5.32 9.09 -7.84
CA GLY A 248 6.31 10.15 -8.08
C GLY A 248 5.67 11.40 -8.67
N ILE A 249 5.94 12.57 -8.10
CA ILE A 249 5.41 13.84 -8.63
C ILE A 249 6.26 14.31 -9.81
N THR A 250 5.61 14.54 -10.95
CA THR A 250 6.21 15.10 -12.16
C THR A 250 6.05 16.63 -12.21
N ALA A 251 6.50 17.27 -13.28
CA ALA A 251 6.36 18.72 -13.45
C ALA A 251 4.91 19.19 -13.54
N ASP A 252 3.98 18.33 -13.99
CA ASP A 252 2.60 18.67 -14.31
C ASP A 252 1.55 17.75 -13.69
N GLY A 253 1.99 16.71 -12.95
CA GLY A 253 1.09 15.73 -12.31
C GLY A 253 1.85 14.70 -11.50
N CYS A 254 1.56 13.42 -11.71
CA CYS A 254 2.27 12.32 -11.07
C CYS A 254 2.34 11.08 -11.96
N GLU A 255 3.30 10.22 -11.64
CA GLU A 255 3.43 8.87 -12.16
C GLU A 255 3.17 7.86 -11.05
N ILE A 256 2.46 6.78 -11.37
CA ILE A 256 2.25 5.64 -10.48
C ILE A 256 3.29 4.57 -10.85
N PHE A 257 4.22 4.29 -9.94
CA PHE A 257 5.30 3.32 -10.18
C PHE A 257 4.84 1.88 -10.12
N THR A 258 3.72 1.63 -9.47
CA THR A 258 3.20 0.29 -9.12
C THR A 258 1.92 -0.09 -9.84
N LEU A 259 1.68 0.47 -11.04
CA LEU A 259 0.57 0.04 -11.89
C LEU A 259 0.73 -1.43 -12.28
N SER A 260 -0.37 -2.18 -12.24
CA SER A 260 -0.41 -3.57 -12.68
C SER A 260 -0.04 -3.69 -14.16
N PRO A 261 1.02 -4.43 -14.53
CA PRO A 261 1.32 -4.71 -15.94
C PRO A 261 0.24 -5.52 -16.64
N GLY A 262 -0.49 -6.36 -15.90
CA GLY A 262 -1.59 -7.19 -16.40
C GLY A 262 -2.93 -6.47 -16.48
N GLY A 263 -3.01 -5.19 -16.04
CA GLY A 263 -4.27 -4.45 -15.98
C GLY A 263 -5.22 -4.93 -14.88
N ILE A 264 -4.69 -5.60 -13.88
CA ILE A 264 -5.45 -6.16 -12.74
C ILE A 264 -5.46 -5.11 -11.62
N PHE A 265 -6.56 -4.40 -11.46
CA PHE A 265 -6.61 -3.27 -10.52
C PHE A 265 -7.34 -3.58 -9.21
N HIS A 266 -8.41 -4.39 -9.26
CA HIS A 266 -9.17 -4.81 -8.07
C HIS A 266 -9.89 -6.14 -8.34
N PRO A 267 -10.32 -6.91 -7.33
CA PRO A 267 -11.22 -8.05 -7.53
C PRO A 267 -12.57 -7.52 -8.11
N THR A 268 -13.15 -8.10 -9.11
CA THR A 268 -13.16 -9.49 -9.50
C THR A 268 -12.12 -9.78 -10.60
N TYR A 269 -11.09 -10.46 -10.29
CA TYR A 269 -10.11 -10.97 -11.27
C TYR A 269 -10.64 -12.26 -11.91
N ALA A 270 -11.77 -12.20 -12.57
CA ALA A 270 -12.33 -13.32 -13.31
C ALA A 270 -12.22 -13.07 -14.82
#